data_23941f98e5a141d936de63e6fb0911e1
#
_entry.id   23941f98e5a141d936de63e6fb0911e1
#
_cell.length_a   1.000
_cell.length_b   1.000
_cell.length_c   1.000
_cell.angle_alpha   90.00
_cell.angle_beta   90.00
_cell.angle_gamma   90.00
#
_symmetry.space_group_name_H-M   'P 1'
#
loop_
_entity.id
_entity.type
_entity.pdbx_description
1 polymer ?
#
loop_
_entity_poly.entity_id
_entity_poly.type
_entity_poly.pdbx_seq_one_letter_code
_entity_poly.pdbx_strand_id
1 'polypeptide(L)'
;MAIKYFVNEEKRQVIGLLENTQWDAVRKINKMIRDTDFCFCPSEKYWMPSEFRVVVQCDERDEFKPEVGKKIAKQRILDRYYPALDKRVNKFFDAALVFNGKVFKTPAELEEST
;
A
#
# COMPACT_ATOMS: atom_id res chain seq x y z
N MET A 1 -3.69 4.15 -9.32
CA MET A 1 -4.33 3.27 -8.32
C MET A 1 -5.81 3.19 -8.61
N ALA A 2 -6.30 2.02 -8.98
CA ALA A 2 -7.67 1.83 -9.42
C ALA A 2 -8.47 1.07 -8.36
N ILE A 3 -9.23 1.81 -7.58
CA ILE A 3 -10.12 1.24 -6.56
C ILE A 3 -11.47 0.98 -7.20
N LYS A 4 -11.96 -0.25 -7.05
CA LYS A 4 -13.30 -0.62 -7.49
C LYS A 4 -14.28 -0.42 -6.35
N TYR A 5 -15.49 0.01 -6.69
CA TYR A 5 -16.54 0.22 -5.71
C TYR A 5 -17.78 -0.57 -6.07
N PHE A 6 -18.38 -1.21 -5.08
CA PHE A 6 -19.63 -1.95 -5.20
C PHE A 6 -20.63 -1.36 -4.22
N VAL A 7 -21.79 -0.98 -4.71
CA VAL A 7 -22.85 -0.39 -3.90
C VAL A 7 -23.97 -1.40 -3.71
N ASN A 8 -24.31 -1.69 -2.45
CA ASN A 8 -25.45 -2.52 -2.10
C ASN A 8 -26.49 -1.64 -1.40
N GLU A 9 -27.51 -1.24 -2.16
CA GLU A 9 -28.54 -0.34 -1.64
C GLU A 9 -29.42 -0.99 -0.57
N GLU A 10 -29.70 -2.29 -0.72
CA GLU A 10 -30.52 -3.01 0.26
C GLU A 10 -29.89 -3.04 1.64
N LYS A 11 -28.60 -3.33 1.68
CA LYS A 11 -27.83 -3.38 2.93
C LYS A 11 -27.26 -2.03 3.32
N ARG A 12 -27.43 -1.01 2.47
CA ARG A 12 -26.89 0.35 2.68
C ARG A 12 -25.37 0.31 2.90
N GLN A 13 -24.67 -0.41 2.03
CA GLN A 13 -23.24 -0.61 2.11
C GLN A 13 -22.53 -0.15 0.85
N VAL A 14 -21.31 0.33 1.02
CA VAL A 14 -20.36 0.54 -0.07
C VAL A 14 -19.13 -0.31 0.21
N ILE A 15 -18.73 -1.13 -0.76
CA ILE A 15 -17.55 -1.96 -0.68
C ILE A 15 -16.48 -1.36 -1.59
N GLY A 16 -15.32 -1.06 -1.02
CA GLY A 16 -14.15 -0.65 -1.78
C GLY A 16 -13.17 -1.81 -1.91
N LEU A 17 -12.57 -1.95 -3.08
CA LEU A 17 -11.63 -3.04 -3.37
C LEU A 17 -10.45 -2.52 -4.19
N LEU A 18 -9.25 -2.71 -3.67
CA LEU A 18 -7.99 -2.45 -4.37
C LEU A 18 -7.30 -3.80 -4.58
N GLU A 19 -7.19 -4.22 -5.84
CA GLU A 19 -6.63 -5.52 -6.22
C GLU A 19 -5.22 -5.39 -6.78
N ASN A 20 -4.54 -6.53 -6.89
CA ASN A 20 -3.24 -6.66 -7.57
C ASN A 20 -2.14 -5.83 -6.90
N THR A 21 -2.17 -5.76 -5.58
CA THR A 21 -1.18 -4.99 -4.80
C THR A 21 0.02 -5.82 -4.33
N GLN A 22 0.03 -7.12 -4.59
CA GLN A 22 1.03 -8.05 -4.07
C GLN A 22 2.47 -7.63 -4.35
N TRP A 23 2.74 -7.07 -5.53
CA TRP A 23 4.09 -6.73 -5.99
C TRP A 23 4.45 -5.25 -5.83
N ASP A 24 3.59 -4.44 -5.23
CA ASP A 24 3.80 -2.99 -5.19
C ASP A 24 5.04 -2.59 -4.39
N ALA A 25 5.30 -3.25 -3.27
CA ALA A 25 6.50 -2.98 -2.47
C ALA A 25 7.77 -3.40 -3.23
N VAL A 26 7.74 -4.56 -3.89
CA VAL A 26 8.85 -5.05 -4.72
C VAL A 26 9.16 -4.07 -5.85
N ARG A 27 8.13 -3.58 -6.54
CA ARG A 27 8.29 -2.60 -7.61
C ARG A 27 8.89 -1.29 -7.12
N LYS A 28 8.42 -0.81 -5.97
CA LYS A 28 8.93 0.42 -5.37
C LYS A 28 10.39 0.28 -4.98
N ILE A 29 10.77 -0.83 -4.34
CA ILE A 29 12.16 -1.11 -3.97
C ILE A 29 13.04 -1.16 -5.22
N ASN A 30 12.65 -1.90 -6.25
CA ASN A 30 13.40 -1.99 -7.50
C ASN A 30 13.61 -0.62 -8.15
N LYS A 31 12.59 0.22 -8.14
CA LYS A 31 12.69 1.57 -8.68
C LYS A 31 13.68 2.43 -7.91
N MET A 32 13.73 2.29 -6.59
CA MET A 32 14.63 3.08 -5.73
C MET A 32 16.08 2.66 -5.85
N ILE A 33 16.37 1.37 -6.13
CA ILE A 33 17.74 0.84 -6.23
C ILE A 33 18.23 0.71 -7.67
N ARG A 34 17.44 1.09 -8.65
CA ARG A 34 17.70 0.86 -10.08
C ARG A 34 19.06 1.37 -10.55
N ASP A 35 19.50 2.52 -10.05
CA ASP A 35 20.76 3.15 -10.44
C ASP A 35 21.89 2.89 -9.44
N THR A 36 21.74 1.85 -8.63
CA THR A 36 22.75 1.41 -7.66
C THR A 36 23.31 0.03 -8.06
N ASP A 37 24.42 -0.36 -7.44
CA ASP A 37 25.00 -1.70 -7.62
C ASP A 37 24.27 -2.77 -6.81
N PHE A 38 23.16 -2.42 -6.21
CA PHE A 38 22.42 -3.32 -5.34
C PHE A 38 21.49 -4.23 -6.14
N CYS A 39 21.61 -5.54 -5.93
CA CYS A 39 20.71 -6.53 -6.51
C CYS A 39 19.60 -6.89 -5.53
N PHE A 40 18.37 -6.85 -5.98
CA PHE A 40 17.22 -7.23 -5.20
C PHE A 40 16.61 -8.52 -5.71
N CYS A 41 16.61 -9.55 -4.85
CA CYS A 41 15.87 -10.77 -5.12
C CYS A 41 14.53 -10.72 -4.37
N PRO A 42 13.39 -10.70 -5.09
CA PRO A 42 12.09 -10.68 -4.45
C PRO A 42 11.91 -11.88 -3.53
N SER A 43 11.48 -11.66 -2.29
CA SER A 43 11.14 -12.72 -1.37
C SER A 43 9.77 -12.45 -0.75
N GLU A 44 9.12 -13.49 -0.24
CA GLU A 44 7.77 -13.43 0.30
C GLU A 44 7.61 -12.38 1.40
N LYS A 45 8.66 -12.09 2.16
CA LYS A 45 8.60 -11.10 3.24
C LYS A 45 8.35 -9.67 2.76
N TYR A 46 8.55 -9.40 1.46
CA TYR A 46 8.27 -8.09 0.85
C TYR A 46 6.98 -8.07 0.04
N TRP A 47 6.27 -9.19 -0.03
CA TRP A 47 4.99 -9.27 -0.71
C TRP A 47 3.93 -8.59 0.15
N MET A 48 3.10 -7.81 -0.51
CA MET A 48 1.94 -7.19 0.12
C MET A 48 0.73 -8.12 0.02
N PRO A 49 -0.32 -7.88 0.82
CA PRO A 49 -1.59 -8.53 0.54
C PRO A 49 -1.99 -8.32 -0.91
N SER A 50 -2.59 -9.33 -1.53
CA SER A 50 -3.01 -9.27 -2.93
C SER A 50 -4.16 -8.29 -3.16
N GLU A 51 -4.91 -7.98 -2.11
CA GLU A 51 -6.01 -7.04 -2.17
C GLU A 51 -6.26 -6.35 -0.83
N PHE A 52 -6.88 -5.18 -0.89
CA PHE A 52 -7.39 -4.46 0.27
C PHE A 52 -8.89 -4.25 0.06
N ARG A 53 -9.68 -4.78 0.96
CA ARG A 53 -11.14 -4.70 0.90
C ARG A 53 -11.68 -4.00 2.14
N VAL A 54 -12.59 -3.07 1.92
CA VAL A 54 -13.24 -2.32 2.99
C VAL A 54 -14.74 -2.29 2.75
N VAL A 55 -15.49 -2.50 3.80
CA VAL A 55 -16.96 -2.37 3.77
C VAL A 55 -17.36 -1.18 4.62
N VAL A 56 -18.08 -0.23 4.03
CA VAL A 56 -18.62 0.93 4.72
C VAL A 56 -20.10 0.72 4.90
N GLN A 57 -20.56 0.69 6.14
CA GLN A 57 -21.97 0.54 6.51
C GLN A 57 -22.57 1.89 6.83
N CYS A 58 -23.66 2.25 6.17
CA CYS A 58 -24.41 3.44 6.50
C CYS A 58 -25.32 3.17 7.69
N ASP A 59 -25.37 4.10 8.66
CA ASP A 59 -26.29 4.03 9.79
C ASP A 59 -27.74 4.13 9.28
N GLU A 60 -28.65 3.38 9.89
CA GLU A 60 -30.07 3.38 9.53
C GLU A 60 -30.70 4.76 9.66
N ARG A 61 -30.17 5.62 10.53
CA ARG A 61 -30.65 6.96 10.78
C ARG A 61 -30.20 8.00 9.77
N ASP A 62 -29.17 7.68 8.99
CA ASP A 62 -28.60 8.58 8.01
C ASP A 62 -29.14 8.28 6.60
N GLU A 63 -29.20 9.31 5.77
CA GLU A 63 -29.49 9.13 4.35
C GLU A 63 -28.32 8.38 3.69
N PHE A 64 -28.64 7.32 2.93
CA PHE A 64 -27.62 6.57 2.22
C PHE A 64 -27.15 7.34 0.99
N LYS A 65 -25.90 7.82 1.05
CA LYS A 65 -25.23 8.51 -0.06
C LYS A 65 -24.03 7.70 -0.55
N PRO A 66 -24.14 7.00 -1.67
CA PRO A 66 -23.04 6.16 -2.18
C PRO A 66 -21.73 6.93 -2.38
N GLU A 67 -21.79 8.17 -2.82
CA GLU A 67 -20.58 9.00 -3.05
C GLU A 67 -19.81 9.24 -1.75
N VAL A 68 -20.50 9.46 -0.65
CA VAL A 68 -19.86 9.62 0.67
C VAL A 68 -19.23 8.30 1.10
N GLY A 69 -19.96 7.19 0.92
CA GLY A 69 -19.45 5.85 1.22
C GLY A 69 -18.19 5.51 0.42
N LYS A 70 -18.14 5.89 -0.85
CA LYS A 70 -16.96 5.69 -1.70
C LYS A 70 -15.75 6.47 -1.19
N LYS A 71 -15.93 7.71 -0.77
CA LYS A 71 -14.86 8.52 -0.20
C LYS A 71 -14.32 7.91 1.09
N ILE A 72 -15.17 7.44 1.95
CA ILE A 72 -14.80 6.78 3.20
C ILE A 72 -14.05 5.48 2.90
N ALA A 73 -14.56 4.66 1.99
CA ALA A 73 -13.93 3.41 1.60
C ALA A 73 -12.52 3.65 1.04
N LYS A 74 -12.37 4.63 0.15
CA LYS A 74 -11.08 5.02 -0.41
C LYS A 74 -10.10 5.40 0.70
N GLN A 75 -10.50 6.25 1.62
CA GLN A 75 -9.63 6.70 2.70
C GLN A 75 -9.19 5.54 3.59
N ARG A 76 -10.10 4.65 3.94
CA ARG A 76 -9.78 3.47 4.75
C ARG A 76 -8.84 2.50 4.05
N ILE A 77 -8.99 2.32 2.72
CA ILE A 77 -8.06 1.51 1.93
C ILE A 77 -6.67 2.13 1.95
N LEU A 78 -6.56 3.44 1.69
CA LEU A 78 -5.27 4.14 1.68
C LEU A 78 -4.61 4.12 3.06
N ASP A 79 -5.37 4.22 4.14
CA ASP A 79 -4.87 4.16 5.52
C ASP A 79 -4.28 2.78 5.87
N ARG A 80 -4.66 1.74 5.14
CA ARG A 80 -4.09 0.39 5.28
C ARG A 80 -2.95 0.13 4.29
N TYR A 81 -3.12 0.61 3.06
CA TYR A 81 -2.19 0.35 1.97
C TYR A 81 -0.83 1.03 2.17
N TYR A 82 -0.81 2.34 2.41
CA TYR A 82 0.45 3.07 2.53
C TYR A 82 1.31 2.61 3.72
N PRO A 83 0.77 2.39 4.92
CA PRO A 83 1.58 1.83 6.01
C PRO A 83 2.14 0.44 5.70
N ALA A 84 1.37 -0.42 5.02
CA ALA A 84 1.84 -1.75 4.62
C ALA A 84 2.98 -1.66 3.61
N LEU A 85 2.86 -0.75 2.64
CA LEU A 85 3.90 -0.49 1.64
C LEU A 85 5.18 0.03 2.30
N ASP A 86 5.07 1.07 3.12
CA ASP A 86 6.20 1.71 3.77
C ASP A 86 6.94 0.76 4.73
N LYS A 87 6.20 -0.06 5.46
CA LYS A 87 6.78 -1.06 6.35
C LYS A 87 7.71 -2.02 5.60
N ARG A 88 7.32 -2.47 4.43
CA ARG A 88 8.10 -3.41 3.63
C ARG A 88 9.29 -2.74 2.98
N VAL A 89 9.13 -1.55 2.47
CA VAL A 89 10.23 -0.76 1.88
C VAL A 89 11.29 -0.48 2.95
N ASN A 90 10.88 -0.02 4.12
CA ASN A 90 11.80 0.25 5.23
C ASN A 90 12.50 -1.01 5.71
N LYS A 91 11.80 -2.13 5.77
CA LYS A 91 12.37 -3.43 6.16
C LYS A 91 13.49 -3.86 5.20
N PHE A 92 13.30 -3.64 3.89
CA PHE A 92 14.33 -3.93 2.91
C PHE A 92 15.58 -3.08 3.13
N PHE A 93 15.42 -1.77 3.29
CA PHE A 93 16.56 -0.87 3.47
C PHE A 93 17.28 -1.12 4.80
N ASP A 94 16.58 -1.42 5.87
CA ASP A 94 17.18 -1.79 7.16
C ASP A 94 18.01 -3.08 7.03
N ALA A 95 17.50 -4.09 6.34
CA ALA A 95 18.23 -5.33 6.10
C ALA A 95 19.45 -5.10 5.21
N ALA A 96 19.34 -4.24 4.21
CA ALA A 96 20.44 -3.90 3.32
C ALA A 96 21.58 -3.20 4.06
N LEU A 97 21.26 -2.31 4.99
CA LEU A 97 22.24 -1.64 5.84
C LEU A 97 23.05 -2.63 6.69
N VAL A 98 22.36 -3.61 7.27
CA VAL A 98 23.00 -4.63 8.12
C VAL A 98 23.85 -5.58 7.27
N PHE A 99 23.37 -5.95 6.09
CA PHE A 99 23.99 -7.00 5.28
C PHE A 99 25.27 -6.56 4.56
N ASN A 100 25.32 -5.33 4.06
CA ASN A 100 26.43 -4.87 3.23
C ASN A 100 27.47 -4.02 3.95
N GLY A 101 27.26 -3.61 5.19
CA GLY A 101 28.13 -2.64 5.86
C GLY A 101 28.31 -1.36 5.04
N LYS A 102 27.72 -1.29 3.86
CA LYS A 102 27.67 -0.12 3.00
C LYS A 102 26.36 0.57 3.21
N VAL A 103 26.45 1.83 3.29
CA VAL A 103 25.40 2.73 3.61
C VAL A 103 24.40 2.83 2.46
N PHE A 104 23.46 1.90 2.38
CA PHE A 104 22.19 2.31 1.85
C PHE A 104 21.42 2.95 2.99
N LYS A 105 21.34 4.23 2.94
CA LYS A 105 20.63 5.04 3.88
C LYS A 105 19.13 4.73 3.81
N THR A 106 18.39 5.16 4.80
CA THR A 106 16.92 5.12 4.75
C THR A 106 16.41 5.78 3.46
N PRO A 107 15.18 5.48 3.00
CA PRO A 107 14.64 6.10 1.80
C PRO A 107 14.73 7.63 1.80
N ALA A 108 14.53 8.28 2.95
CA ALA A 108 14.66 9.72 3.08
C ALA A 108 16.10 10.19 2.83
N GLU A 109 17.09 9.48 3.34
CA GLU A 109 18.50 9.81 3.15
C GLU A 109 18.97 9.57 1.71
N LEU A 110 18.43 8.58 1.01
CA LEU A 110 18.69 8.35 -0.41
C LEU A 110 18.19 9.53 -1.26
N GLU A 111 17.04 10.07 -0.92
CA GLU A 111 16.49 11.25 -1.59
C GLU A 111 17.36 12.49 -1.36
N GLU A 112 17.91 12.65 -0.17
CA GLU A 112 18.79 13.77 0.17
C GLU A 112 20.16 13.67 -0.52
N SER A 113 20.66 12.47 -0.79
CA SER A 113 21.97 12.26 -1.37
C SER A 113 22.00 12.38 -2.89
N THR A 114 20.88 12.59 -3.51
CA THR A 114 20.76 12.91 -4.93
C THR A 114 20.50 14.37 -5.16
#